data_a78862f6280aeace5dc8e6d5f944d77f
#
_entry.id   a78862f6280aeace5dc8e6d5f944d77f
#
_cell.length_a   1.000
_cell.length_b   1.000
_cell.length_c   1.000
_cell.angle_alpha   90.00
_cell.angle_beta   90.00
_cell.angle_gamma   90.00
#
_symmetry.space_group_name_H-M   'P 1'
#
loop_
_entity.id
_entity.type
_entity.pdbx_description
1 polymer ?
#
loop_
_entity_poly.entity_id
_entity_poly.type
_entity_poly.pdbx_seq_one_letter_code
_entity_poly.pdbx_strand_id
1 'polypeptide(L)'
;MQTVNSDAATPPIEEIAPILNIKTPTILNYFEAFDACDYEATSQQFALDGTLHPPFESPIVGRDAIEHYLNAEAKGITSQPQQEMIGQALEDGCTEIQVTGRVKTPLFGVGVSWLFTLNDRQEIVLLKLKLIASPQELLKLRK
;
A
#
# COMPACT_ATOMS: atom_id res chain seq x y z
N MET A 1 -11.77 1.90 -33.83
CA MET A 1 -11.95 2.00 -33.31
C MET A 1 -11.91 1.87 -32.74
N GLN A 2 -11.68 1.71 -32.47
CA GLN A 2 -11.78 1.66 -31.82
C GLN A 2 -11.79 1.82 -30.96
N THR A 3 -11.69 1.78 -30.80
CA THR A 3 -11.86 1.96 -30.04
C THR A 3 -12.16 2.08 -29.35
N VAL A 4 -12.26 2.11 -29.22
CA VAL A 4 -12.65 2.30 -28.62
C VAL A 4 -13.14 2.19 -27.88
N ASN A 5 -13.54 2.19 -27.82
CA ASN A 5 -14.32 2.16 -27.15
C ASN A 5 -14.28 1.75 -26.16
N SER A 6 -13.62 1.55 -26.09
CA SER A 6 -13.32 1.13 -25.00
C SER A 6 -13.89 1.69 -23.92
N ASP A 7 -14.13 2.51 -23.90
CA ASP A 7 -14.74 3.15 -22.95
C ASP A 7 -15.87 2.48 -22.44
N ALA A 8 -16.52 1.84 -23.12
CA ALA A 8 -17.70 1.25 -22.66
C ALA A 8 -17.47 0.15 -21.69
N ALA A 9 -16.41 -0.54 -21.81
CA ALA A 9 -16.14 -1.63 -20.93
C ALA A 9 -15.64 -1.15 -19.60
N THR A 10 -16.14 -0.11 -19.16
CA THR A 10 -15.67 0.57 -18.01
C THR A 10 -15.60 -0.22 -16.73
N PRO A 11 -16.58 -1.04 -16.35
CA PRO A 11 -16.52 -1.69 -15.05
C PRO A 11 -15.25 -2.51 -14.81
N PRO A 12 -14.83 -3.37 -15.73
CA PRO A 12 -13.57 -4.08 -15.48
C PRO A 12 -12.39 -3.17 -15.40
N ILE A 13 -12.40 -2.09 -16.17
CA ILE A 13 -11.30 -1.14 -16.15
C ILE A 13 -11.22 -0.46 -14.81
N GLU A 14 -12.34 -0.15 -14.22
CA GLU A 14 -12.32 0.52 -12.92
C GLU A 14 -11.71 -0.35 -11.84
N GLU A 15 -11.91 -1.66 -11.90
CA GLU A 15 -11.32 -2.53 -10.91
C GLU A 15 -9.82 -2.62 -11.05
N ILE A 16 -9.33 -2.50 -12.29
CA ILE A 16 -7.90 -2.62 -12.55
C ILE A 16 -7.18 -1.30 -12.37
N ALA A 17 -7.88 -0.21 -12.61
CA ALA A 17 -7.26 1.11 -12.63
C ALA A 17 -6.44 1.44 -11.38
N PRO A 18 -6.88 1.08 -10.15
CA PRO A 18 -6.05 1.40 -8.98
C PRO A 18 -4.65 0.83 -9.09
N ILE A 19 -4.52 -0.43 -9.55
CA ILE A 19 -3.20 -1.03 -9.70
C ILE A 19 -2.41 -0.33 -10.79
N LEU A 20 -3.10 0.03 -11.89
CA LEU A 20 -2.42 0.67 -13.01
C LEU A 20 -1.91 2.07 -12.69
N ASN A 21 -2.43 2.69 -11.62
CA ASN A 21 -1.97 4.00 -11.20
C ASN A 21 -0.71 3.95 -10.36
N ILE A 22 -0.21 2.77 -10.04
CA ILE A 22 1.01 2.61 -9.27
C ILE A 22 2.14 2.41 -10.25
N LYS A 23 3.11 3.33 -10.24
CA LYS A 23 4.17 3.34 -11.25
C LYS A 23 5.53 2.91 -10.72
N THR A 24 5.75 2.97 -9.43
CA THR A 24 7.02 2.58 -8.84
C THR A 24 7.08 1.07 -8.73
N PRO A 25 8.04 0.40 -9.40
CA PRO A 25 8.04 -1.07 -9.42
C PRO A 25 8.06 -1.73 -8.05
N THR A 26 8.85 -1.21 -7.13
CA THR A 26 8.91 -1.81 -5.79
C THR A 26 7.55 -1.77 -5.11
N ILE A 27 6.84 -0.67 -5.25
CA ILE A 27 5.53 -0.51 -4.64
C ILE A 27 4.53 -1.43 -5.29
N LEU A 28 4.58 -1.53 -6.62
CA LEU A 28 3.70 -2.44 -7.34
C LEU A 28 3.95 -3.88 -6.91
N ASN A 29 5.23 -4.27 -6.81
CA ASN A 29 5.56 -5.62 -6.36
C ASN A 29 5.06 -5.88 -4.94
N TYR A 30 5.17 -4.87 -4.08
CA TYR A 30 4.67 -5.01 -2.72
C TYR A 30 3.17 -5.35 -2.71
N PHE A 31 2.38 -4.59 -3.46
CA PHE A 31 0.93 -4.81 -3.46
C PHE A 31 0.57 -6.14 -4.11
N GLU A 32 1.25 -6.51 -5.18
CA GLU A 32 0.95 -7.78 -5.84
C GLU A 32 1.26 -8.96 -4.95
N ALA A 33 2.40 -8.92 -4.28
CA ALA A 33 2.77 -10.00 -3.37
C ALA A 33 1.84 -10.06 -2.18
N PHE A 34 1.51 -8.90 -1.63
CA PHE A 34 0.62 -8.83 -0.47
C PHE A 34 -0.75 -9.44 -0.80
N ASP A 35 -1.33 -9.04 -1.93
CA ASP A 35 -2.65 -9.53 -2.29
C ASP A 35 -2.64 -11.00 -2.69
N ALA A 36 -1.50 -11.51 -3.11
CA ALA A 36 -1.35 -12.93 -3.40
C ALA A 36 -1.09 -13.74 -2.12
N CYS A 37 -1.03 -13.09 -0.99
CA CYS A 37 -0.69 -13.71 0.29
C CYS A 37 0.71 -14.32 0.28
N ASP A 38 1.58 -13.79 -0.57
CA ASP A 38 2.96 -14.21 -0.63
C ASP A 38 3.76 -13.26 0.26
N TYR A 39 3.72 -13.52 1.56
CA TYR A 39 4.29 -12.58 2.52
C TYR A 39 5.80 -12.65 2.56
N GLU A 40 6.38 -13.75 2.10
CA GLU A 40 7.82 -13.79 1.94
C GLU A 40 8.25 -12.80 0.86
N ALA A 41 7.60 -12.85 -0.31
CA ALA A 41 7.93 -11.92 -1.38
C ALA A 41 7.63 -10.48 -0.97
N THR A 42 6.56 -10.27 -0.20
CA THR A 42 6.23 -8.95 0.31
C THR A 42 7.35 -8.40 1.18
N SER A 43 7.84 -9.22 2.10
CA SER A 43 8.89 -8.78 3.01
C SER A 43 10.20 -8.52 2.29
N GLN A 44 10.42 -9.20 1.16
CA GLN A 44 11.65 -9.01 0.40
C GLN A 44 11.70 -7.68 -0.34
N GLN A 45 10.58 -6.98 -0.44
CA GLN A 45 10.61 -5.63 -0.98
C GLN A 45 11.21 -4.62 0.00
N PHE A 46 11.36 -5.01 1.26
CA PHE A 46 11.95 -4.15 2.28
C PHE A 46 13.46 -4.33 2.30
N ALA A 47 14.16 -3.27 2.75
CA ALA A 47 15.58 -3.40 3.09
C ALA A 47 15.71 -4.38 4.24
N LEU A 48 16.92 -4.90 4.45
CA LEU A 48 17.14 -5.90 5.50
C LEU A 48 16.67 -5.42 6.86
N ASP A 49 16.87 -4.14 7.15
CA ASP A 49 16.42 -3.55 8.42
C ASP A 49 15.25 -2.62 8.21
N GLY A 50 14.48 -2.84 7.14
CA GLY A 50 13.31 -2.03 6.86
C GLY A 50 12.25 -2.18 7.93
N THR A 51 11.38 -1.19 8.02
CA THR A 51 10.38 -1.11 9.07
C THR A 51 8.99 -1.02 8.48
N LEU A 52 8.08 -1.82 9.02
CA LEU A 52 6.65 -1.71 8.75
C LEU A 52 5.98 -1.13 9.99
N HIS A 53 5.23 -0.05 9.80
CA HIS A 53 4.57 0.61 10.91
C HIS A 53 3.05 0.57 10.68
N PRO A 54 2.36 -0.45 11.21
CA PRO A 54 0.91 -0.55 11.05
C PRO A 54 0.19 0.52 11.87
N PRO A 55 -1.09 0.77 11.58
CA PRO A 55 -1.85 1.72 12.39
C PRO A 55 -1.97 1.19 13.81
N PHE A 56 -1.79 2.09 14.78
CA PHE A 56 -2.05 1.81 16.21
C PHE A 56 -1.15 0.74 16.81
N GLU A 57 -0.09 0.33 16.14
CA GLU A 57 0.80 -0.71 16.65
C GLU A 57 2.23 -0.24 16.61
N SER A 58 3.09 -0.94 17.35
CA SER A 58 4.50 -0.63 17.36
C SER A 58 5.13 -0.99 16.01
N PRO A 59 6.20 -0.29 15.64
CA PRO A 59 6.91 -0.62 14.40
C PRO A 59 7.47 -2.03 14.45
N ILE A 60 7.51 -2.67 13.28
CA ILE A 60 8.03 -4.02 13.11
C ILE A 60 9.27 -3.89 12.24
N VAL A 61 10.42 -4.33 12.76
CA VAL A 61 11.70 -4.08 12.12
C VAL A 61 12.30 -5.37 11.59
N GLY A 62 12.70 -5.37 10.32
CA GLY A 62 13.40 -6.47 9.69
C GLY A 62 12.48 -7.37 8.90
N ARG A 63 13.04 -7.96 7.83
CA ARG A 63 12.24 -8.77 6.91
C ARG A 63 11.56 -9.96 7.60
N ASP A 64 12.30 -10.67 8.45
CA ASP A 64 11.73 -11.85 9.09
C ASP A 64 10.58 -11.49 10.00
N ALA A 65 10.73 -10.42 10.76
CA ALA A 65 9.66 -9.99 11.65
C ALA A 65 8.45 -9.51 10.85
N ILE A 66 8.69 -8.84 9.74
CA ILE A 66 7.61 -8.35 8.89
C ILE A 66 6.86 -9.54 8.28
N GLU A 67 7.58 -10.52 7.75
CA GLU A 67 6.93 -11.70 7.20
C GLU A 67 6.11 -12.41 8.26
N HIS A 68 6.67 -12.60 9.44
CA HIS A 68 5.96 -13.25 10.53
C HIS A 68 4.68 -12.50 10.90
N TYR A 69 4.79 -11.18 11.01
CA TYR A 69 3.63 -10.34 11.34
C TYR A 69 2.55 -10.47 10.28
N LEU A 70 2.93 -10.41 9.00
CA LEU A 70 1.95 -10.48 7.92
C LEU A 70 1.26 -11.84 7.89
N ASN A 71 2.00 -12.92 8.14
CA ASN A 71 1.39 -14.24 8.20
C ASN A 71 0.38 -14.34 9.34
N ALA A 72 0.64 -13.65 10.43
CA ALA A 72 -0.26 -13.70 11.57
C ALA A 72 -1.47 -12.79 11.43
N GLU A 73 -1.29 -11.62 10.80
CA GLU A 73 -2.30 -10.57 10.87
C GLU A 73 -2.92 -10.16 9.55
N ALA A 74 -2.31 -10.46 8.41
CA ALA A 74 -2.77 -9.88 7.16
C ALA A 74 -3.68 -10.76 6.33
N LYS A 75 -3.86 -12.01 6.71
CA LYS A 75 -4.70 -12.91 5.92
C LYS A 75 -6.14 -12.42 5.89
N GLY A 76 -6.74 -12.45 4.72
CA GLY A 76 -8.10 -11.94 4.56
C GLY A 76 -8.16 -10.47 4.26
N ILE A 77 -7.01 -9.79 4.22
CA ILE A 77 -6.96 -8.37 3.91
C ILE A 77 -6.51 -8.20 2.49
N THR A 78 -7.25 -7.40 1.72
CA THR A 78 -6.92 -7.09 0.33
C THR A 78 -6.66 -5.60 0.22
N SER A 79 -5.59 -5.24 -0.47
CA SER A 79 -5.26 -3.84 -0.70
C SER A 79 -5.85 -3.38 -2.02
N GLN A 80 -6.36 -2.16 -2.05
CA GLN A 80 -6.88 -1.54 -3.25
C GLN A 80 -6.26 -0.15 -3.38
N PRO A 81 -4.98 -0.10 -3.79
CA PRO A 81 -4.34 1.20 -3.99
C PRO A 81 -4.95 1.91 -5.17
N GLN A 82 -5.16 3.21 -5.05
CA GLN A 82 -5.85 3.98 -6.07
C GLN A 82 -4.98 5.02 -6.71
N GLN A 83 -4.06 5.62 -5.95
CA GLN A 83 -3.27 6.69 -6.51
C GLN A 83 -1.92 6.78 -5.84
N GLU A 84 -0.86 6.82 -6.65
CA GLU A 84 0.48 7.07 -6.18
C GLU A 84 0.78 8.55 -6.36
N MET A 85 1.25 9.19 -5.28
CA MET A 85 1.65 10.59 -5.33
C MET A 85 3.14 10.64 -5.14
N ILE A 86 3.84 11.14 -6.14
CA ILE A 86 5.27 11.26 -6.05
C ILE A 86 5.62 12.13 -4.89
N GLY A 87 6.41 11.59 -3.99
CA GLY A 87 6.84 12.34 -2.84
C GLY A 87 8.03 13.18 -3.16
N GLN A 88 8.89 13.35 -2.19
CA GLN A 88 10.03 14.21 -2.35
C GLN A 88 11.28 13.44 -2.00
N ALA A 89 12.39 13.88 -2.58
CA ALA A 89 13.68 13.33 -2.26
C ALA A 89 14.06 13.78 -0.85
N LEU A 90 14.60 12.84 -0.09
CA LEU A 90 15.08 13.12 1.26
C LEU A 90 16.59 13.24 1.24
N GLU A 91 17.16 13.69 2.36
CA GLU A 91 18.56 14.07 2.38
C GLU A 91 19.52 12.91 2.16
N ASP A 92 19.17 11.72 2.57
CA ASP A 92 20.07 10.59 2.55
C ASP A 92 19.88 9.71 1.31
N GLY A 93 19.38 10.28 0.23
CA GLY A 93 19.20 9.52 -1.00
C GLY A 93 17.91 8.73 -1.02
N CYS A 94 17.08 8.87 -0.02
CA CYS A 94 15.79 8.20 0.01
C CYS A 94 14.73 9.04 -0.68
N THR A 95 13.68 8.38 -1.11
CA THR A 95 12.52 9.03 -1.73
C THR A 95 11.28 8.63 -0.97
N GLU A 96 10.42 9.61 -0.69
CA GLU A 96 9.16 9.36 0.00
C GLU A 96 8.03 9.37 -1.02
N ILE A 97 7.20 8.34 -1.02
CA ILE A 97 6.10 8.20 -1.96
C ILE A 97 4.85 7.81 -1.19
N GLN A 98 3.77 8.55 -1.43
CA GLN A 98 2.51 8.27 -0.77
C GLN A 98 1.57 7.59 -1.74
N VAL A 99 0.87 6.55 -1.25
CA VAL A 99 -0.18 5.88 -2.00
C VAL A 99 -1.45 5.96 -1.18
N THR A 100 -2.55 6.34 -1.80
CA THR A 100 -3.85 6.34 -1.12
C THR A 100 -4.76 5.32 -1.77
N GLY A 101 -5.70 4.82 -0.99
CA GLY A 101 -6.64 3.84 -1.48
C GLY A 101 -7.44 3.26 -0.34
N ARG A 102 -7.82 2.00 -0.48
CA ARG A 102 -8.63 1.32 0.51
C ARG A 102 -8.04 -0.04 0.83
N VAL A 103 -8.41 -0.53 1.98
CA VAL A 103 -8.11 -1.90 2.41
C VAL A 103 -9.43 -2.55 2.73
N LYS A 104 -9.61 -3.78 2.24
CA LYS A 104 -10.81 -4.56 2.54
C LYS A 104 -10.46 -5.69 3.49
N THR A 105 -11.24 -5.82 4.53
CA THR A 105 -11.15 -6.95 5.46
C THR A 105 -12.42 -7.76 5.32
N PRO A 106 -12.50 -8.94 5.93
CA PRO A 106 -13.75 -9.71 5.88
C PRO A 106 -14.94 -8.95 6.46
N LEU A 107 -14.70 -7.98 7.34
CA LEU A 107 -15.79 -7.29 8.02
C LEU A 107 -16.11 -5.92 7.42
N PHE A 108 -15.14 -5.22 6.86
CA PHE A 108 -15.38 -3.86 6.38
C PHE A 108 -14.26 -3.41 5.47
N GLY A 109 -14.47 -2.26 4.82
CA GLY A 109 -13.44 -1.59 4.07
C GLY A 109 -13.12 -0.25 4.71
N VAL A 110 -11.89 0.22 4.54
CA VAL A 110 -11.46 1.46 5.17
C VAL A 110 -10.43 2.15 4.27
N GLY A 111 -10.47 3.48 4.24
CA GLY A 111 -9.49 4.27 3.51
C GLY A 111 -8.16 4.23 4.22
N VAL A 112 -7.09 4.18 3.42
CA VAL A 112 -5.75 4.01 3.95
C VAL A 112 -4.78 4.85 3.14
N SER A 113 -3.78 5.39 3.82
CA SER A 113 -2.63 6.00 3.19
C SER A 113 -1.40 5.16 3.52
N TRP A 114 -0.68 4.74 2.49
CA TRP A 114 0.60 4.05 2.63
C TRP A 114 1.70 5.07 2.34
N LEU A 115 2.60 5.27 3.28
CA LEU A 115 3.72 6.17 3.09
C LEU A 115 4.97 5.33 2.99
N PHE A 116 5.53 5.25 1.79
CA PHE A 116 6.73 4.45 1.51
C PHE A 116 7.95 5.36 1.51
N THR A 117 9.01 4.92 2.16
CA THR A 117 10.33 5.54 2.02
C THR A 117 11.23 4.51 1.37
N LEU A 118 11.76 4.83 0.19
CA LEU A 118 12.63 3.93 -0.56
C LEU A 118 14.06 4.48 -0.54
N ASN A 119 15.04 3.57 -0.41
CA ASN A 119 16.43 3.99 -0.50
C ASN A 119 16.85 4.05 -1.97
N ASP A 120 18.15 4.34 -2.21
CA ASP A 120 18.63 4.50 -3.56
C ASP A 120 18.70 3.18 -4.32
N ARG A 121 18.53 2.05 -3.65
CA ARG A 121 18.43 0.74 -4.31
C ARG A 121 16.98 0.32 -4.49
N GLN A 122 16.04 1.23 -4.27
CA GLN A 122 14.61 0.97 -4.43
C GLN A 122 14.10 -0.08 -3.46
N GLU A 123 14.68 -0.14 -2.27
CA GLU A 123 14.20 -1.01 -1.20
C GLU A 123 13.39 -0.17 -0.22
N ILE A 124 12.36 -0.76 0.35
CA ILE A 124 11.52 -0.06 1.32
C ILE A 124 12.26 -0.02 2.65
N VAL A 125 12.61 1.17 3.11
CA VAL A 125 13.23 1.32 4.43
C VAL A 125 12.19 1.63 5.49
N LEU A 126 11.04 2.17 5.07
CA LEU A 126 9.93 2.41 5.99
C LEU A 126 8.63 2.38 5.20
N LEU A 127 7.66 1.65 5.72
CA LEU A 127 6.29 1.71 5.22
C LEU A 127 5.39 1.99 6.40
N LYS A 128 4.73 3.14 6.37
CA LYS A 128 3.84 3.55 7.44
C LYS A 128 2.43 3.62 6.91
N LEU A 129 1.51 2.96 7.59
CA LEU A 129 0.11 2.98 7.21
C LEU A 129 -0.68 3.87 8.14
N LYS A 130 -1.58 4.66 7.56
CA LYS A 130 -2.50 5.49 8.33
C LYS A 130 -3.90 5.27 7.82
N LEU A 131 -4.86 5.21 8.71
CA LEU A 131 -6.26 5.14 8.33
C LEU A 131 -6.73 6.53 7.96
N ILE A 132 -7.55 6.60 6.91
CA ILE A 132 -8.12 7.85 6.44
C ILE A 132 -9.62 7.77 6.62
N ALA A 133 -10.17 8.68 7.43
CA ALA A 133 -11.60 8.75 7.62
C ALA A 133 -12.20 9.69 6.59
N SER A 134 -13.40 9.37 6.09
CA SER A 134 -14.11 10.30 5.23
C SER A 134 -14.55 11.50 6.04
N PRO A 135 -14.88 12.62 5.38
CA PRO A 135 -15.39 13.77 6.11
C PRO A 135 -16.63 13.43 6.95
N GLN A 136 -17.48 12.56 6.44
CA GLN A 136 -18.67 12.15 7.20
C GLN A 136 -18.29 11.37 8.44
N GLU A 137 -17.30 10.49 8.31
CA GLU A 137 -16.84 9.74 9.47
C GLU A 137 -16.21 10.64 10.51
N LEU A 138 -15.48 11.67 10.05
CA LEU A 138 -14.89 12.61 10.97
C LEU A 138 -15.96 13.37 11.74
N LEU A 139 -17.04 13.75 11.07
CA LEU A 139 -18.13 14.44 11.75
C LEU A 139 -18.75 13.56 12.83
N LYS A 140 -18.90 12.27 12.57
CA LYS A 140 -19.42 11.36 13.57
C LYS A 140 -18.51 11.27 14.78
N LEU A 141 -17.21 11.25 14.53
CA LEU A 141 -16.26 11.14 15.61
C LEU A 141 -16.23 12.36 16.51
N ARG A 142 -16.66 13.50 15.98
CA ARG A 142 -16.64 14.72 16.76
C ARG A 142 -17.75 14.80 17.79
N LYS A 143 -18.66 13.88 17.76
CA LYS A 143 -19.70 13.82 18.78
C LYS A 143 -19.21 13.21 20.09
#